data_1de5eee13f5f49b34c7714fa8b30acba
#
_entry.id   1de5eee13f5f49b34c7714fa8b30acba
#
_cell.length_a   1.000
_cell.length_b   1.000
_cell.length_c   1.000
_cell.angle_alpha   90.00
_cell.angle_beta   90.00
_cell.angle_gamma   90.00
#
_symmetry.space_group_name_H-M   'P 1'
#
loop_
_entity.id
_entity.type
_entity.pdbx_description
1 polymer ?
#
loop_
_entity_poly.entity_id
_entity_poly.type
_entity_poly.pdbx_seq_one_letter_code
_entity_poly.pdbx_strand_id
1 'polypeptide(L)'
;MESDPFEEDTPLFGKLQFENIVATLNPKARRHLVIACHYDSKYFREYNFVGATDSAVPCAMMINLAYVLADPLKKTLSQVSAYVFLFYTTLKMVTILLFDFLSPVLN
;
A
#
# COMPACT_ATOMS: atom_id res chain seq x y z
N MET A 1 11.84 3.29 2.37
CA MET A 1 10.73 3.57 1.46
C MET A 1 11.16 3.09 0.09
N GLU A 2 10.36 2.30 -0.53
CA GLU A 2 10.64 1.63 -1.80
C GLU A 2 9.50 1.95 -2.78
N SER A 3 9.83 1.97 -4.06
CA SER A 3 8.91 2.16 -5.17
C SER A 3 8.85 0.86 -5.95
N ASP A 4 7.64 0.43 -6.31
CA ASP A 4 7.38 -0.74 -7.16
C ASP A 4 6.62 -0.29 -8.41
N PRO A 5 7.34 0.20 -9.43
CA PRO A 5 6.73 0.62 -10.69
C PRO A 5 6.31 -0.61 -11.51
N PHE A 6 5.16 -0.50 -12.18
CA PHE A 6 4.66 -1.52 -13.09
C PHE A 6 3.86 -0.91 -14.24
N GLU A 7 3.67 -1.68 -15.29
CA GLU A 7 2.91 -1.29 -16.47
C GLU A 7 1.70 -2.20 -16.62
N GLU A 8 0.54 -1.62 -16.92
CA GLU A 8 -0.71 -2.37 -17.08
C GLU A 8 -1.47 -1.86 -18.30
N ASP A 9 -2.13 -2.77 -19.00
CA ASP A 9 -2.93 -2.45 -20.18
C ASP A 9 -4.36 -2.14 -19.76
N THR A 10 -4.77 -0.90 -20.00
CA THR A 10 -6.09 -0.41 -19.61
C THR A 10 -7.05 -0.38 -20.79
N PRO A 11 -8.32 -0.75 -20.61
CA PRO A 11 -9.29 -0.80 -21.72
C PRO A 11 -9.54 0.53 -22.41
N LEU A 12 -9.32 1.66 -21.72
CA LEU A 12 -9.63 3.00 -22.22
C LEU A 12 -8.41 3.79 -22.70
N PHE A 13 -7.24 3.54 -22.09
CA PHE A 13 -6.05 4.36 -22.29
C PHE A 13 -4.86 3.56 -22.82
N GLY A 14 -5.03 2.24 -23.08
CA GLY A 14 -3.91 1.36 -23.43
C GLY A 14 -2.94 1.20 -22.26
N LYS A 15 -1.67 1.08 -22.54
CA LYS A 15 -0.62 0.89 -21.54
C LYS A 15 -0.37 2.14 -20.72
N LEU A 16 -0.52 2.02 -19.42
CA LEU A 16 -0.21 3.07 -18.45
C LEU A 16 0.83 2.57 -17.45
N GLN A 17 1.64 3.50 -16.97
CA GLN A 17 2.60 3.23 -15.90
C GLN A 17 1.96 3.57 -14.55
N PHE A 18 2.13 2.67 -13.62
CA PHE A 18 1.66 2.77 -12.24
C PHE A 18 2.82 2.54 -11.28
N GLU A 19 2.65 2.94 -10.04
CA GLU A 19 3.66 2.80 -9.01
C GLU A 19 3.00 2.47 -7.67
N ASN A 20 3.49 1.46 -6.97
CA ASN A 20 3.17 1.25 -5.57
C ASN A 20 4.27 1.84 -4.70
N ILE A 21 3.90 2.39 -3.56
CA ILE A 21 4.84 2.97 -2.60
C ILE A 21 4.79 2.13 -1.32
N VAL A 22 5.95 1.61 -0.92
CA VAL A 22 6.09 0.76 0.27
C VAL A 22 7.01 1.45 1.26
N ALA A 23 6.53 1.67 2.47
CA ALA A 23 7.34 2.18 3.57
C ALA A 23 7.39 1.15 4.69
N THR A 24 8.55 0.58 4.92
CA THR A 24 8.77 -0.47 5.93
C THR A 24 9.57 0.07 7.10
N LEU A 25 9.04 -0.09 8.29
CA LEU A 25 9.75 0.12 9.53
C LEU A 25 10.20 -1.23 10.08
N ASN A 26 11.51 -1.40 10.29
CA ASN A 26 12.17 -2.65 10.68
C ASN A 26 12.02 -3.80 9.65
N PRO A 27 12.66 -3.67 8.48
CA PRO A 27 12.52 -4.67 7.40
C PRO A 27 13.10 -6.06 7.74
N LYS A 28 13.91 -6.16 8.81
CA LYS A 28 14.50 -7.44 9.25
C LYS A 28 13.63 -8.22 10.25
N ALA A 29 12.46 -7.69 10.60
CA ALA A 29 11.57 -8.36 11.53
C ALA A 29 10.98 -9.65 10.91
N ARG A 30 10.70 -10.61 11.79
CA ARG A 30 10.15 -11.92 11.39
C ARG A 30 8.65 -11.88 11.04
N ARG A 31 7.95 -10.85 11.47
CA ARG A 31 6.52 -10.65 11.23
C ARG A 31 6.27 -9.24 10.73
N HIS A 32 5.35 -9.10 9.81
CA HIS A 32 4.97 -7.81 9.24
C HIS A 32 3.48 -7.56 9.45
N LEU A 33 3.15 -6.40 9.99
CA LEU A 33 1.78 -5.88 9.96
C LEU A 33 1.69 -4.92 8.78
N VAL A 34 0.90 -5.28 7.78
CA VAL A 34 0.69 -4.44 6.60
C VAL A 34 -0.56 -3.60 6.80
N ILE A 35 -0.41 -2.30 6.62
CA ILE A 35 -1.51 -1.32 6.58
C ILE A 35 -1.51 -0.74 5.18
N ALA A 36 -2.62 -0.86 4.46
CA ALA A 36 -2.68 -0.55 3.05
C ALA A 36 -3.86 0.36 2.70
N CYS A 37 -3.68 1.23 1.73
CA CYS A 37 -4.73 1.98 1.07
C CYS A 37 -4.41 2.13 -0.42
N HIS A 38 -5.45 2.30 -1.26
CA HIS A 38 -5.24 2.69 -2.65
C HIS A 38 -5.28 4.22 -2.79
N TYR A 39 -4.38 4.78 -3.59
CA TYR A 39 -4.30 6.22 -3.79
C TYR A 39 -4.82 6.69 -5.15
N ASP A 40 -5.19 5.76 -6.02
CA ASP A 40 -5.90 6.04 -7.25
C ASP A 40 -7.41 6.17 -7.02
N SER A 41 -8.10 6.76 -7.98
CA SER A 41 -9.55 6.89 -7.98
C SER A 41 -10.15 6.38 -9.29
N LYS A 42 -11.44 6.04 -9.27
CA LYS A 42 -12.15 5.58 -10.46
C LYS A 42 -12.25 6.70 -11.49
N TYR A 43 -11.94 6.38 -12.74
CA TYR A 43 -12.11 7.30 -13.85
C TYR A 43 -13.58 7.34 -14.33
N PHE A 44 -14.11 8.55 -14.47
CA PHE A 44 -15.37 8.84 -15.13
C PHE A 44 -15.15 9.88 -16.21
N ARG A 45 -15.77 9.68 -17.37
CA ARG A 45 -15.61 10.59 -18.51
C ARG A 45 -16.29 11.93 -18.29
N GLU A 46 -17.42 11.95 -17.57
CA GLU A 46 -18.31 13.09 -17.42
C GLU A 46 -17.95 14.01 -16.26
N TYR A 47 -17.20 13.53 -15.29
CA TYR A 47 -16.84 14.33 -14.10
C TYR A 47 -15.56 13.81 -13.43
N ASN A 48 -14.91 14.71 -12.66
CA ASN A 48 -13.74 14.35 -11.87
C ASN A 48 -14.17 13.72 -10.55
N PHE A 49 -13.94 12.43 -10.43
CA PHE A 49 -14.14 11.69 -9.18
C PHE A 49 -12.85 11.65 -8.39
N VAL A 50 -12.85 12.25 -7.21
CA VAL A 50 -11.63 12.36 -6.37
C VAL A 50 -11.48 11.24 -5.36
N GLY A 51 -12.48 10.35 -5.21
CA GLY A 51 -12.42 9.23 -4.29
C GLY A 51 -12.20 9.64 -2.83
N ALA A 52 -12.89 10.69 -2.35
CA ALA A 52 -12.60 11.28 -1.04
C ALA A 52 -12.63 10.26 0.10
N THR A 53 -13.67 9.46 0.19
CA THR A 53 -13.80 8.38 1.18
C THR A 53 -13.20 7.05 0.71
N ASP A 54 -13.01 6.90 -0.60
CA ASP A 54 -12.55 5.68 -1.27
C ASP A 54 -11.43 6.00 -2.28
N SER A 55 -10.13 6.22 -1.87
CA SER A 55 -9.72 6.08 -0.47
C SER A 55 -8.75 7.21 -0.06
N ALA A 56 -8.98 8.45 -0.48
CA ALA A 56 -8.11 9.57 -0.13
C ALA A 56 -8.05 9.80 1.39
N VAL A 57 -9.20 9.76 2.08
CA VAL A 57 -9.26 9.89 3.54
C VAL A 57 -8.56 8.73 4.25
N PRO A 58 -8.80 7.46 3.93
CA PRO A 58 -8.02 6.34 4.51
C PRO A 58 -6.51 6.49 4.32
N CYS A 59 -6.05 6.91 3.15
CA CYS A 59 -4.63 7.14 2.91
C CYS A 59 -4.08 8.30 3.76
N ALA A 60 -4.81 9.39 3.91
CA ALA A 60 -4.43 10.49 4.80
C ALA A 60 -4.37 10.04 6.27
N MET A 61 -5.34 9.24 6.72
CA MET A 61 -5.33 8.64 8.06
C MET A 61 -4.12 7.74 8.26
N MET A 62 -3.74 6.95 7.25
CA MET A 62 -2.58 6.08 7.30
C MET A 62 -1.27 6.86 7.41
N ILE A 63 -1.12 7.96 6.68
CA ILE A 63 0.03 8.86 6.80
C ILE A 63 0.08 9.48 8.21
N ASN A 64 -1.04 9.96 8.71
CA ASN A 64 -1.12 10.51 10.06
C ASN A 64 -0.78 9.47 11.12
N LEU A 65 -1.27 8.23 10.97
CA LEU A 65 -0.95 7.12 11.86
C LEU A 65 0.55 6.83 11.87
N ALA A 66 1.20 6.79 10.70
CA ALA A 66 2.64 6.60 10.59
C ALA A 66 3.42 7.71 11.30
N TYR A 67 2.98 8.96 11.16
CA TYR A 67 3.59 10.11 11.82
C TYR A 67 3.45 10.06 13.35
N VAL A 68 2.24 9.84 13.85
CA VAL A 68 1.94 9.81 15.29
C VAL A 68 2.62 8.62 15.98
N LEU A 69 2.68 7.48 15.32
CA LEU A 69 3.28 6.27 15.88
C LEU A 69 4.79 6.15 15.64
N ALA A 70 5.42 7.07 14.91
CA ALA A 70 6.84 6.97 14.57
C ALA A 70 7.75 6.76 15.79
N ASP A 71 7.59 7.56 16.84
CA ASP A 71 8.42 7.46 18.04
C ASP A 71 8.01 6.30 18.97
N PRO A 72 6.72 6.06 19.28
CA PRO A 72 6.30 4.87 19.99
C PRO A 72 6.76 3.58 19.33
N LEU A 73 6.61 3.47 18.01
CA LEU A 73 7.01 2.28 17.26
C LEU A 73 8.51 2.04 17.30
N LYS A 74 9.33 3.07 17.15
CA LYS A 74 10.79 2.96 17.27
C LYS A 74 11.23 2.43 18.63
N LYS A 75 10.53 2.82 19.69
CA LYS A 75 10.84 2.38 21.07
C LYS A 75 10.39 0.95 21.35
N THR A 76 9.28 0.53 20.74
CA THR A 76 8.64 -0.77 20.99
C THR A 76 9.07 -1.84 19.98
N LEU A 77 9.78 -1.47 18.91
CA LEU A 77 10.23 -2.40 17.89
C LEU A 77 11.15 -3.46 18.48
N SER A 78 10.53 -4.56 18.90
CA SER A 78 11.24 -5.80 19.07
C SER A 78 11.68 -6.31 17.70
N GLN A 79 12.72 -7.14 17.64
CA GLN A 79 13.16 -7.79 16.39
C GLN A 79 12.09 -8.70 15.75
N VAL A 80 10.90 -8.78 16.35
CA VAL A 80 9.83 -9.72 16.01
C VAL A 80 8.76 -9.12 15.13
N SER A 81 8.57 -7.79 15.12
CA SER A 81 7.46 -7.16 14.38
C SER A 81 7.93 -5.96 13.57
N ALA A 82 7.45 -5.88 12.33
CA ALA A 82 7.59 -4.74 11.45
C ALA A 82 6.24 -4.14 11.12
N TYR A 83 6.24 -2.89 10.75
CA TYR A 83 5.08 -2.20 10.21
C TYR A 83 5.36 -1.80 8.77
N VAL A 84 4.45 -2.14 7.88
CA VAL A 84 4.55 -1.84 6.46
C VAL A 84 3.37 -0.97 6.08
N PHE A 85 3.63 0.21 5.54
CA PHE A 85 2.62 1.09 4.98
C PHE A 85 2.68 0.96 3.47
N LEU A 86 1.60 0.45 2.87
CA LEU A 86 1.49 0.18 1.45
C LEU A 86 0.45 1.11 0.82
N PHE A 87 0.90 2.00 -0.06
CA PHE A 87 0.06 2.78 -0.94
C PHE A 87 0.09 2.12 -2.32
N TYR A 88 -1.05 1.65 -2.79
CA TYR A 88 -1.12 0.89 -4.04
C TYR A 88 -2.12 1.47 -5.03
N THR A 89 -2.04 1.05 -6.27
CA THR A 89 -3.09 1.26 -7.26
C THR A 89 -4.00 0.04 -7.33
N THR A 90 -5.29 0.24 -7.48
CA THR A 90 -6.34 -0.78 -7.37
C THR A 90 -6.12 -1.98 -8.29
N LEU A 91 -5.45 -1.77 -9.42
CA LEU A 91 -5.19 -2.80 -10.44
C LEU A 91 -4.28 -3.96 -9.95
N LYS A 92 -3.45 -3.75 -8.93
CA LYS A 92 -2.48 -4.78 -8.48
C LYS A 92 -2.76 -5.41 -7.11
N MET A 93 -3.85 -5.01 -6.45
CA MET A 93 -4.18 -5.49 -5.09
C MET A 93 -4.33 -7.02 -5.00
N VAL A 94 -4.90 -7.65 -6.02
CA VAL A 94 -5.19 -9.10 -6.03
C VAL A 94 -3.90 -9.94 -5.97
N THR A 95 -2.80 -9.45 -6.57
CA THR A 95 -1.55 -10.19 -6.63
C THR A 95 -0.77 -10.12 -5.31
N ILE A 96 -0.75 -8.97 -4.64
CA ILE A 96 0.04 -8.77 -3.41
C ILE A 96 -0.58 -9.52 -2.23
N LEU A 97 -1.91 -9.46 -2.06
CA LEU A 97 -2.59 -10.18 -0.96
C LEU A 97 -2.51 -11.70 -1.10
N LEU A 98 -2.48 -12.23 -2.34
CA LEU A 98 -2.33 -13.66 -2.58
C LEU A 98 -0.89 -14.14 -2.30
N PHE A 99 0.12 -13.34 -2.58
CA PHE A 99 1.52 -13.75 -2.41
C PHE A 99 1.95 -13.78 -0.94
N ASP A 100 1.55 -12.78 -0.15
CA ASP A 100 1.89 -12.72 1.28
C ASP A 100 1.06 -13.68 2.14
N PHE A 101 -0.14 -14.03 1.68
CA PHE A 101 -0.99 -15.01 2.38
C PHE A 101 -0.61 -16.45 2.08
N LEU A 102 -0.05 -16.75 0.90
CA LEU A 102 0.31 -18.10 0.48
C LEU A 102 1.79 -18.45 0.74
N SER A 103 2.66 -17.47 0.89
CA SER A 103 4.09 -17.68 1.15
C SER A 103 4.40 -18.52 2.41
N PRO A 104 3.67 -18.43 3.53
CA PRO A 104 3.91 -19.28 4.70
C PRO A 104 3.36 -20.71 4.56
N VAL A 105 2.54 -20.98 3.54
CA VAL A 105 1.88 -22.30 3.35
C VAL A 105 2.64 -23.19 2.37
N LEU A 106 3.58 -22.61 1.62
CA LEU A 106 4.35 -23.31 0.58
C LEU A 106 5.80 -23.65 0.98
N ASN A 107 6.16 -23.42 2.26
CA ASN A 107 7.46 -23.84 2.83
C ASN A 107 7.27 -24.84 3.96
#